data_d502b5d97c9dbc3ecc3861525089a397
#
_entry.id   d502b5d97c9dbc3ecc3861525089a397
#
_cell.length_a   1.000
_cell.length_b   1.000
_cell.length_c   1.000
_cell.angle_alpha   90.00
_cell.angle_beta   90.00
_cell.angle_gamma   90.00
#
_symmetry.space_group_name_H-M   'P 1'
#
loop_
_entity.id
_entity.type
_entity.pdbx_description
1 polymer ?
#
loop_
_entity_poly.entity_id
_entity_poly.type
_entity_poly.pdbx_seq_one_letter_code
_entity_poly.pdbx_strand_id
1 'polypeptide(L)'
;MTEIKYLLFYKNLLYATLLAIIALGCNSNGENSEYAYIGGEIINPKNDNIVLYNTKGKVADTFALDVDNRFNHKITNLQPGLYSIRHGGEYQMVLLEPNDSIMFRLNTYDFDESLVFTGRGAKKNNYLIKTYIANEKEAKKLSKYAQKEPEAFNTFIENRRLNRLNDFHSFLEHNENVETSFFKSIIEANINYNAYADKEIYPFAYFGNNKLSHIKDLPEDFYNFRSTVDYNTNHLSNFFSYNRFLFAHFDNLALKTYYKNNVYHSKFNRHSTEYNKSKLDLIDSLISDETIKNNLLKYKTKNFISYNHSEAEAQEVLEHYLAKSTNESDKEYMKDLVASLKQLRLGNPLPNLTVVNYDNTEHSLPSVISK
;
A
#
# COMPACT_ATOMS: atom_id res chain seq x y z
N MET A 1 57.45 42.08 -38.03
CA MET A 1 55.97 42.24 -38.02
C MET A 1 55.25 40.98 -38.38
N THR A 2 55.86 40.01 -39.03
CA THR A 2 55.26 38.69 -39.39
C THR A 2 55.19 37.69 -38.23
N GLU A 3 56.17 37.59 -37.36
CA GLU A 3 56.22 36.65 -36.26
C GLU A 3 55.18 36.90 -35.19
N ILE A 4 54.81 38.13 -34.87
CA ILE A 4 53.81 38.50 -33.90
C ILE A 4 52.40 38.07 -34.39
N LYS A 5 52.14 38.11 -35.70
CA LYS A 5 50.87 37.65 -36.28
C LYS A 5 50.68 36.14 -36.17
N TYR A 6 51.76 35.37 -36.32
CA TYR A 6 51.69 33.87 -36.13
C TYR A 6 51.50 33.51 -34.68
N LEU A 7 52.12 34.19 -33.74
CA LEU A 7 51.93 33.94 -32.30
C LEU A 7 50.51 34.24 -31.86
N LEU A 8 49.88 35.30 -32.33
CA LEU A 8 48.49 35.63 -32.09
C LEU A 8 47.51 34.62 -32.73
N PHE A 9 47.81 34.12 -33.92
CA PHE A 9 47.03 33.14 -34.63
C PHE A 9 47.01 31.78 -33.86
N TYR A 10 48.20 31.31 -33.42
CA TYR A 10 48.29 30.06 -32.61
C TYR A 10 47.61 30.18 -31.23
N LYS A 11 47.71 31.34 -30.61
CA LYS A 11 47.04 31.61 -29.33
C LYS A 11 45.51 31.59 -29.50
N ASN A 12 44.99 32.21 -30.54
CA ASN A 12 43.54 32.18 -30.81
C ASN A 12 43.05 30.78 -31.24
N LEU A 13 43.87 30.02 -31.97
CA LEU A 13 43.58 28.64 -32.33
C LEU A 13 43.55 27.73 -31.08
N LEU A 14 44.47 27.95 -30.12
CA LEU A 14 44.51 27.20 -28.86
C LEU A 14 43.28 27.50 -27.99
N TYR A 15 42.82 28.75 -27.93
CA TYR A 15 41.59 29.12 -27.22
C TYR A 15 40.36 28.54 -27.90
N ALA A 16 40.28 28.50 -29.22
CA ALA A 16 39.18 27.92 -29.97
C ALA A 16 39.10 26.39 -29.77
N THR A 17 40.25 25.71 -29.75
CA THR A 17 40.28 24.26 -29.46
C THR A 17 39.96 23.95 -28.01
N LEU A 18 40.37 24.76 -27.05
CA LEU A 18 39.99 24.59 -25.63
C LEU A 18 38.50 24.81 -25.40
N LEU A 19 37.88 25.80 -26.05
CA LEU A 19 36.45 26.06 -26.04
C LEU A 19 35.64 24.91 -26.70
N ALA A 20 36.15 24.35 -27.81
CA ALA A 20 35.54 23.22 -28.48
C ALA A 20 35.56 21.94 -27.62
N ILE A 21 36.64 21.72 -26.85
CA ILE A 21 36.73 20.56 -25.92
C ILE A 21 35.74 20.72 -24.75
N ILE A 22 35.51 21.92 -24.25
CA ILE A 22 34.54 22.21 -23.19
C ILE A 22 33.10 22.03 -23.72
N ALA A 23 32.85 22.39 -24.99
CA ALA A 23 31.53 22.21 -25.61
C ALA A 23 31.19 20.73 -25.93
N LEU A 24 32.18 19.87 -26.12
CA LEU A 24 32.01 18.43 -26.35
C LEU A 24 31.86 17.61 -25.03
N GLY A 25 32.18 18.22 -23.90
CA GLY A 25 32.11 17.57 -22.59
C GLY A 25 30.72 17.51 -21.97
N CYS A 26 29.68 18.10 -22.57
CA CYS A 26 28.30 18.13 -22.03
C CYS A 26 27.26 17.47 -22.94
N ASN A 27 27.63 16.42 -23.65
CA ASN A 27 26.62 15.46 -24.13
C ASN A 27 26.67 14.25 -23.20
N SER A 28 26.18 14.41 -21.98
CA SER A 28 25.55 13.30 -21.29
C SER A 28 24.24 13.02 -22.07
N ASN A 29 24.34 12.21 -23.12
CA ASN A 29 23.19 11.37 -23.45
C ASN A 29 22.79 10.71 -22.14
N GLY A 30 21.70 11.20 -21.56
CA GLY A 30 21.11 10.53 -20.43
C GLY A 30 20.75 9.13 -20.91
N GLU A 31 21.68 8.18 -20.77
CA GLU A 31 21.29 6.80 -20.58
C GLU A 31 20.21 6.87 -19.54
N ASN A 32 19.00 6.43 -19.87
CA ASN A 32 17.97 6.18 -18.90
C ASN A 32 18.61 5.27 -17.85
N SER A 33 19.15 5.86 -16.80
CA SER A 33 19.88 5.12 -15.79
C SER A 33 18.82 4.39 -14.98
N GLU A 34 18.56 3.13 -15.36
CA GLU A 34 17.62 2.22 -14.70
C GLU A 34 18.19 1.76 -13.35
N TYR A 35 18.72 2.69 -12.55
CA TYR A 35 19.24 2.36 -11.22
C TYR A 35 18.94 3.45 -10.20
N ALA A 36 18.92 3.05 -8.93
CA ALA A 36 18.95 3.92 -7.77
C ALA A 36 19.92 3.38 -6.72
N TYR A 37 20.37 4.24 -5.82
CA TYR A 37 21.10 3.82 -4.62
C TYR A 37 20.18 3.94 -3.41
N ILE A 38 20.22 2.92 -2.56
CA ILE A 38 19.55 2.90 -1.26
C ILE A 38 20.55 2.43 -0.19
N GLY A 39 20.59 3.14 0.92
CA GLY A 39 21.43 2.79 2.04
C GLY A 39 20.91 3.39 3.34
N GLY A 40 21.57 3.07 4.44
CA GLY A 40 21.15 3.62 5.72
C GLY A 40 21.87 3.04 6.92
N GLU A 41 21.46 3.51 8.09
CA GLU A 41 21.91 3.09 9.40
C GLU A 41 20.69 2.69 10.25
N ILE A 42 20.75 1.50 10.86
CA ILE A 42 19.70 1.01 11.76
C ILE A 42 20.20 1.08 13.19
N ILE A 43 19.53 1.90 13.99
CA ILE A 43 19.79 1.99 15.43
C ILE A 43 18.99 0.91 16.15
N ASN A 44 19.64 0.16 17.04
CA ASN A 44 19.06 -0.98 17.76
C ASN A 44 18.46 -2.05 16.81
N PRO A 45 19.25 -2.62 15.87
CA PRO A 45 18.74 -3.57 14.90
C PRO A 45 18.14 -4.81 15.58
N LYS A 46 17.04 -5.33 15.01
CA LYS A 46 16.37 -6.57 15.48
C LYS A 46 16.97 -7.82 14.86
N ASN A 47 17.62 -7.68 13.72
CA ASN A 47 18.31 -8.71 12.96
C ASN A 47 19.44 -8.08 12.14
N ASP A 48 20.19 -8.87 11.40
CA ASP A 48 21.39 -8.47 10.64
C ASP A 48 21.10 -8.06 9.18
N ASN A 49 19.84 -7.88 8.82
CA ASN A 49 19.48 -7.58 7.43
C ASN A 49 18.28 -6.66 7.30
N ILE A 50 18.15 -6.07 6.10
CA ILE A 50 16.97 -5.35 5.61
C ILE A 50 16.46 -6.05 4.36
N VAL A 51 15.17 -6.27 4.27
CA VAL A 51 14.52 -6.83 3.09
C VAL A 51 13.83 -5.73 2.30
N LEU A 52 14.15 -5.63 1.02
CA LEU A 52 13.48 -4.75 0.07
C LEU A 52 12.43 -5.55 -0.69
N TYR A 53 11.20 -5.07 -0.68
CA TYR A 53 10.11 -5.61 -1.49
C TYR A 53 9.84 -4.69 -2.67
N ASN A 54 9.63 -5.27 -3.84
CA ASN A 54 9.32 -4.51 -5.05
C ASN A 54 7.85 -4.04 -5.09
N THR A 55 7.52 -3.31 -6.14
CA THR A 55 6.18 -2.76 -6.39
C THR A 55 5.06 -3.80 -6.50
N LYS A 56 5.42 -5.09 -6.63
CA LYS A 56 4.47 -6.23 -6.65
C LYS A 56 4.40 -6.97 -5.30
N GLY A 57 5.04 -6.43 -4.26
CA GLY A 57 5.08 -7.06 -2.93
C GLY A 57 5.91 -8.33 -2.84
N LYS A 58 6.80 -8.58 -3.82
CA LYS A 58 7.75 -9.70 -3.80
C LYS A 58 9.11 -9.21 -3.31
N VAL A 59 9.85 -10.08 -2.63
CA VAL A 59 11.23 -9.78 -2.24
C VAL A 59 12.03 -9.45 -3.49
N ALA A 60 12.57 -8.22 -3.52
CA ALA A 60 13.46 -7.75 -4.57
C ALA A 60 14.91 -8.05 -4.22
N ASP A 61 15.28 -7.77 -2.96
CA ASP A 61 16.64 -8.00 -2.47
C ASP A 61 16.68 -8.07 -0.93
N THR A 62 17.81 -8.52 -0.39
CA THR A 62 18.08 -8.56 1.05
C THR A 62 19.49 -8.05 1.30
N PHE A 63 19.61 -6.98 2.08
CA PHE A 63 20.87 -6.30 2.36
C PHE A 63 21.37 -6.67 3.75
N ALA A 64 22.56 -7.24 3.86
CA ALA A 64 23.22 -7.45 5.13
C ALA A 64 23.65 -6.11 5.74
N LEU A 65 23.50 -5.98 7.06
CA LEU A 65 24.08 -4.89 7.83
C LEU A 65 25.56 -5.19 8.12
N ASP A 66 26.40 -4.15 8.02
CA ASP A 66 27.79 -4.23 8.44
C ASP A 66 27.94 -4.12 9.97
N VAL A 67 29.19 -4.09 10.46
CA VAL A 67 29.51 -4.01 11.90
C VAL A 67 29.03 -2.72 12.56
N ASP A 68 28.78 -1.67 11.77
CA ASP A 68 28.24 -0.39 12.22
C ASP A 68 26.72 -0.29 12.00
N ASN A 69 26.06 -1.41 11.72
CA ASN A 69 24.62 -1.51 11.41
C ASN A 69 24.21 -0.68 10.18
N ARG A 70 25.09 -0.59 9.19
CA ARG A 70 24.87 0.17 7.95
C ARG A 70 24.82 -0.76 6.76
N PHE A 71 24.16 -0.26 5.71
CA PHE A 71 24.18 -0.90 4.39
C PHE A 71 24.20 0.19 3.30
N ASN A 72 24.66 -0.18 2.12
CA ASN A 72 24.55 0.63 0.92
C ASN A 72 24.49 -0.30 -0.29
N HIS A 73 23.49 -0.10 -1.13
CA HIS A 73 23.23 -0.98 -2.26
C HIS A 73 22.81 -0.19 -3.51
N LYS A 74 23.26 -0.68 -4.68
CA LYS A 74 22.83 -0.20 -5.98
C LYS A 74 21.75 -1.13 -6.55
N ILE A 75 20.53 -0.64 -6.67
CA ILE A 75 19.45 -1.35 -7.34
C ILE A 75 19.59 -1.12 -8.83
N THR A 76 19.80 -2.17 -9.60
CA THR A 76 19.85 -2.17 -11.07
C THR A 76 18.51 -2.60 -11.65
N ASN A 77 18.23 -2.21 -12.89
CA ASN A 77 16.96 -2.48 -13.58
C ASN A 77 15.75 -1.99 -12.75
N LEU A 78 15.90 -0.82 -12.15
CA LEU A 78 14.90 -0.19 -11.31
C LEU A 78 13.62 0.09 -12.10
N GLN A 79 12.50 -0.44 -11.66
CA GLN A 79 11.19 0.01 -12.09
C GLN A 79 10.73 1.14 -11.14
N PRO A 80 10.44 2.35 -11.67
CA PRO A 80 9.92 3.43 -10.81
C PRO A 80 8.71 2.97 -10.03
N GLY A 81 8.69 3.23 -8.72
CA GLY A 81 7.55 2.73 -7.93
C GLY A 81 7.68 2.86 -6.42
N LEU A 82 6.62 2.41 -5.77
CA LEU A 82 6.59 2.25 -4.32
C LEU A 82 7.13 0.88 -3.95
N TYR A 83 8.30 0.90 -3.35
CA TYR A 83 8.94 -0.23 -2.70
C TYR A 83 8.58 -0.25 -1.22
N SER A 84 8.88 -1.32 -0.51
CA SER A 84 8.88 -1.30 0.94
C SER A 84 10.16 -1.90 1.51
N ILE A 85 10.69 -1.26 2.54
CA ILE A 85 11.78 -1.77 3.37
C ILE A 85 11.19 -2.44 4.59
N ARG A 86 11.73 -3.59 4.97
CA ARG A 86 11.31 -4.33 6.16
C ARG A 86 12.51 -4.65 7.05
N HIS A 87 12.35 -4.42 8.35
CA HIS A 87 13.33 -4.81 9.36
C HIS A 87 12.62 -5.16 10.68
N GLY A 88 13.01 -6.25 11.31
CA GLY A 88 12.50 -6.64 12.62
C GLY A 88 10.99 -6.88 12.72
N GLY A 89 10.31 -7.16 11.61
CA GLY A 89 8.86 -7.36 11.55
C GLY A 89 8.05 -6.12 11.15
N GLU A 90 8.65 -4.93 11.21
CA GLU A 90 8.06 -3.67 10.76
C GLU A 90 8.45 -3.32 9.32
N TYR A 91 7.68 -2.48 8.65
CA TYR A 91 7.97 -2.07 7.29
C TYR A 91 7.51 -0.63 7.02
N GLN A 92 8.18 0.03 6.07
CA GLN A 92 7.77 1.34 5.58
C GLN A 92 7.94 1.43 4.06
N MET A 93 7.08 2.24 3.45
CA MET A 93 7.12 2.49 2.00
C MET A 93 8.26 3.45 1.64
N VAL A 94 8.91 3.14 0.52
CA VAL A 94 9.96 3.98 -0.08
C VAL A 94 9.65 4.17 -1.55
N LEU A 95 9.54 5.41 -1.98
CA LEU A 95 9.40 5.75 -3.39
C LEU A 95 10.79 5.82 -4.02
N LEU A 96 11.02 5.00 -5.03
CA LEU A 96 12.26 4.97 -5.79
C LEU A 96 11.99 5.30 -7.25
N GLU A 97 12.75 6.25 -7.76
CA GLU A 97 12.76 6.64 -9.16
C GLU A 97 14.20 6.59 -9.71
N PRO A 98 14.38 6.51 -11.04
CA PRO A 98 15.71 6.49 -11.64
C PRO A 98 16.57 7.65 -11.16
N ASN A 99 17.85 7.37 -10.90
CA ASN A 99 18.84 8.29 -10.36
C ASN A 99 18.62 8.72 -8.89
N ASP A 100 17.65 8.20 -8.16
CA ASP A 100 17.58 8.44 -6.73
C ASP A 100 18.85 7.90 -6.03
N SER A 101 19.27 8.60 -4.99
CA SER A 101 20.38 8.19 -4.13
C SER A 101 19.98 8.52 -2.70
N ILE A 102 19.33 7.57 -2.05
CA ILE A 102 18.61 7.76 -0.79
C ILE A 102 19.38 7.07 0.32
N MET A 103 19.70 7.82 1.34
CA MET A 103 20.21 7.30 2.61
C MET A 103 19.18 7.55 3.70
N PHE A 104 19.01 6.63 4.64
CA PHE A 104 18.12 6.86 5.78
C PHE A 104 18.74 6.44 7.12
N ARG A 105 18.20 6.99 8.17
CA ARG A 105 18.48 6.60 9.54
C ARG A 105 17.17 6.22 10.23
N LEU A 106 17.19 5.08 10.88
CA LEU A 106 16.03 4.44 11.49
C LEU A 106 16.41 3.92 12.89
N ASN A 107 15.54 4.17 13.88
CA ASN A 107 15.63 3.54 15.19
C ASN A 107 14.44 2.58 15.37
N THR A 108 14.71 1.30 15.63
CA THR A 108 13.67 0.28 15.75
C THR A 108 12.73 0.43 16.95
N TYR A 109 13.04 1.29 17.92
CA TYR A 109 12.14 1.60 19.04
C TYR A 109 11.02 2.57 18.65
N ASP A 110 11.30 3.46 17.69
CA ASP A 110 10.37 4.46 17.17
C ASP A 110 10.43 4.42 15.63
N PHE A 111 10.03 3.28 15.05
CA PHE A 111 10.32 2.92 13.66
C PHE A 111 9.94 4.03 12.68
N ASP A 112 8.68 4.43 12.65
CA ASP A 112 8.17 5.41 11.67
C ASP A 112 8.57 6.86 12.04
N GLU A 113 8.51 7.21 13.32
CA GLU A 113 8.81 8.56 13.80
C GLU A 113 10.29 8.91 13.70
N SER A 114 11.17 7.92 13.74
CA SER A 114 12.62 8.13 13.64
C SER A 114 13.15 8.06 12.22
N LEU A 115 12.35 7.58 11.26
CA LEU A 115 12.77 7.38 9.87
C LEU A 115 12.94 8.72 9.15
N VAL A 116 14.20 9.04 8.82
CA VAL A 116 14.57 10.26 8.09
C VAL A 116 15.43 9.90 6.89
N PHE A 117 15.04 10.41 5.74
CA PHE A 117 15.75 10.22 4.48
C PHE A 117 16.63 11.42 4.15
N THR A 118 17.81 11.16 3.55
CA THR A 118 18.75 12.15 3.02
C THR A 118 19.18 11.77 1.60
N GLY A 119 19.76 12.72 0.86
CA GLY A 119 20.19 12.52 -0.52
C GLY A 119 19.13 12.84 -1.56
N ARG A 120 19.42 12.49 -2.83
CA ARG A 120 18.51 12.73 -3.94
C ARG A 120 17.32 11.76 -3.88
N GLY A 121 16.08 12.26 -3.91
CA GLY A 121 14.86 11.51 -3.67
C GLY A 121 14.36 11.59 -2.22
N ALA A 122 15.17 12.08 -1.27
CA ALA A 122 14.83 12.15 0.15
C ALA A 122 13.62 13.03 0.45
N LYS A 123 13.46 14.18 -0.21
CA LYS A 123 12.31 15.08 0.04
C LYS A 123 10.98 14.40 -0.24
N LYS A 124 10.89 13.60 -1.31
CA LYS A 124 9.69 12.80 -1.66
C LYS A 124 9.36 11.81 -0.54
N ASN A 125 10.36 11.08 -0.09
CA ASN A 125 10.21 10.05 0.94
C ASN A 125 9.91 10.63 2.34
N ASN A 126 10.55 11.75 2.70
CA ASN A 126 10.22 12.46 3.95
C ASN A 126 8.79 13.02 3.92
N TYR A 127 8.28 13.40 2.76
CA TYR A 127 6.88 13.82 2.63
C TYR A 127 5.92 12.64 2.77
N LEU A 128 6.27 11.46 2.22
CA LEU A 128 5.49 10.24 2.39
C LEU A 128 5.38 9.82 3.86
N ILE A 129 6.51 9.77 4.58
CA ILE A 129 6.48 9.40 6.01
C ILE A 129 5.75 10.44 6.86
N LYS A 130 5.89 11.73 6.58
CA LYS A 130 5.09 12.79 7.21
C LYS A 130 3.60 12.55 7.06
N THR A 131 3.14 12.19 5.85
CA THR A 131 1.72 11.92 5.58
C THR A 131 1.24 10.64 6.26
N TYR A 132 2.08 9.60 6.31
CA TYR A 132 1.80 8.37 7.02
C TYR A 132 1.58 8.61 8.52
N ILE A 133 2.51 9.25 9.20
CA ILE A 133 2.42 9.60 10.63
C ILE A 133 1.19 10.49 10.92
N ALA A 134 0.90 11.45 10.03
CA ALA A 134 -0.29 12.29 10.17
C ALA A 134 -1.58 11.47 10.07
N ASN A 135 -1.66 10.51 9.15
CA ASN A 135 -2.80 9.59 9.00
C ASN A 135 -3.00 8.75 10.25
N GLU A 136 -1.94 8.21 10.82
CA GLU A 136 -1.99 7.39 12.03
C GLU A 136 -2.51 8.19 13.24
N LYS A 137 -1.98 9.39 13.46
CA LYS A 137 -2.44 10.30 14.52
C LYS A 137 -3.92 10.67 14.37
N GLU A 138 -4.39 10.83 13.15
CA GLU A 138 -5.78 11.19 12.88
C GLU A 138 -6.73 10.00 12.92
N ALA A 139 -6.27 8.78 12.67
CA ALA A 139 -7.11 7.58 12.76
C ALA A 139 -7.77 7.45 14.13
N LYS A 140 -7.09 7.86 15.20
CA LYS A 140 -7.62 7.90 16.58
C LYS A 140 -8.82 8.87 16.72
N LYS A 141 -8.85 9.96 15.93
CA LYS A 141 -9.94 10.93 15.95
C LYS A 141 -11.11 10.49 15.06
N LEU A 142 -10.82 9.73 14.00
CA LEU A 142 -11.79 9.33 12.99
C LEU A 142 -12.94 8.53 13.59
N SER A 143 -12.68 7.60 14.52
CA SER A 143 -13.72 6.83 15.21
C SER A 143 -14.74 7.71 15.93
N LYS A 144 -14.28 8.82 16.53
CA LYS A 144 -15.14 9.82 17.19
C LYS A 144 -15.96 10.62 16.17
N TYR A 145 -15.35 10.99 15.05
CA TYR A 145 -16.07 11.71 13.99
C TYR A 145 -17.07 10.83 13.26
N ALA A 146 -16.80 9.55 13.09
CA ALA A 146 -17.73 8.59 12.53
C ALA A 146 -19.03 8.41 13.34
N GLN A 147 -19.08 8.92 14.58
CA GLN A 147 -20.31 8.95 15.39
C GLN A 147 -21.14 10.23 15.22
N LYS A 148 -20.66 11.20 14.44
CA LYS A 148 -21.41 12.44 14.14
C LYS A 148 -22.39 12.21 13.01
N GLU A 149 -23.41 13.10 12.93
CA GLU A 149 -24.37 13.13 11.84
C GLU A 149 -23.66 13.23 10.47
N PRO A 150 -24.27 12.70 9.40
CA PRO A 150 -23.64 12.60 8.08
C PRO A 150 -23.08 13.92 7.54
N GLU A 151 -23.79 15.01 7.69
CA GLU A 151 -23.36 16.35 7.25
C GLU A 151 -22.06 16.80 7.94
N ALA A 152 -22.04 16.67 9.28
CA ALA A 152 -20.87 17.06 10.07
C ALA A 152 -19.67 16.15 9.80
N PHE A 153 -19.90 14.86 9.55
CA PHE A 153 -18.86 13.93 9.14
C PHE A 153 -18.32 14.26 7.74
N ASN A 154 -19.21 14.48 6.76
CA ASN A 154 -18.84 14.84 5.39
C ASN A 154 -17.99 16.13 5.37
N THR A 155 -18.43 17.18 6.05
CA THR A 155 -17.69 18.44 6.19
C THR A 155 -16.30 18.22 6.81
N PHE A 156 -16.18 17.39 7.84
CA PHE A 156 -14.90 17.08 8.48
C PHE A 156 -13.94 16.36 7.50
N ILE A 157 -14.43 15.36 6.78
CA ILE A 157 -13.61 14.59 5.83
C ILE A 157 -13.15 15.47 4.66
N GLU A 158 -14.05 16.27 4.08
CA GLU A 158 -13.70 17.15 2.95
C GLU A 158 -12.71 18.25 3.38
N ASN A 159 -12.92 18.89 4.51
CA ASN A 159 -11.97 19.89 5.02
C ASN A 159 -10.59 19.28 5.26
N ARG A 160 -10.53 18.08 5.83
CA ARG A 160 -9.26 17.35 6.01
C ARG A 160 -8.58 17.07 4.68
N ARG A 161 -9.32 16.58 3.69
CA ARG A 161 -8.82 16.28 2.34
C ARG A 161 -8.26 17.52 1.66
N LEU A 162 -9.03 18.61 1.66
CA LEU A 162 -8.64 19.89 1.04
C LEU A 162 -7.41 20.49 1.72
N ASN A 163 -7.36 20.48 3.06
CA ASN A 163 -6.21 21.01 3.79
C ASN A 163 -4.92 20.22 3.44
N ARG A 164 -5.00 18.90 3.28
CA ARG A 164 -3.86 18.08 2.89
C ARG A 164 -3.43 18.31 1.44
N LEU A 165 -4.37 18.53 0.52
CA LEU A 165 -4.05 18.92 -0.86
C LEU A 165 -3.35 20.28 -0.88
N ASN A 166 -3.83 21.26 -0.13
CA ASN A 166 -3.19 22.57 -0.02
C ASN A 166 -1.78 22.47 0.57
N ASP A 167 -1.61 21.68 1.64
CA ASP A 167 -0.27 21.40 2.22
C ASP A 167 0.67 20.77 1.18
N PHE A 168 0.16 19.87 0.36
CA PHE A 168 0.95 19.23 -0.69
C PHE A 168 1.34 20.20 -1.80
N HIS A 169 0.41 21.02 -2.28
CA HIS A 169 0.69 22.03 -3.29
C HIS A 169 1.71 23.05 -2.77
N SER A 170 1.54 23.52 -1.52
CA SER A 170 2.53 24.39 -0.88
C SER A 170 3.91 23.73 -0.75
N PHE A 171 3.96 22.44 -0.46
CA PHE A 171 5.22 21.71 -0.44
C PHE A 171 5.88 21.69 -1.82
N LEU A 172 5.15 21.49 -2.90
CA LEU A 172 5.69 21.51 -4.27
C LEU A 172 6.21 22.88 -4.64
N GLU A 173 5.46 23.94 -4.33
CA GLU A 173 5.87 25.33 -4.59
C GLU A 173 7.18 25.73 -3.90
N HIS A 174 7.43 25.21 -2.69
CA HIS A 174 8.64 25.52 -1.91
C HIS A 174 9.80 24.54 -2.14
N ASN A 175 9.63 23.54 -3.01
CA ASN A 175 10.63 22.51 -3.27
C ASN A 175 10.80 22.27 -4.77
N GLU A 176 11.52 23.17 -5.43
CA GLU A 176 11.86 23.00 -6.84
C GLU A 176 12.51 21.63 -7.14
N ASN A 177 12.23 21.07 -8.30
CA ASN A 177 12.76 19.79 -8.80
C ASN A 177 12.38 18.54 -7.97
N VAL A 178 11.37 18.61 -7.09
CA VAL A 178 10.84 17.43 -6.36
C VAL A 178 9.65 16.83 -7.10
N GLU A 179 8.91 17.64 -7.85
CA GLU A 179 7.72 17.21 -8.55
C GLU A 179 8.08 16.28 -9.72
N THR A 180 7.63 15.03 -9.60
CA THR A 180 7.49 14.10 -10.72
C THR A 180 6.01 13.73 -10.84
N SER A 181 5.57 13.40 -12.05
CA SER A 181 4.18 12.99 -12.29
C SER A 181 3.82 11.78 -11.43
N PHE A 182 4.78 10.87 -11.24
CA PHE A 182 4.59 9.68 -10.41
C PHE A 182 4.45 10.04 -8.91
N PHE A 183 5.37 10.83 -8.35
CA PHE A 183 5.29 11.27 -6.95
C PHE A 183 3.98 12.01 -6.67
N LYS A 184 3.58 12.92 -7.56
CA LYS A 184 2.32 13.65 -7.47
C LYS A 184 1.12 12.69 -7.43
N SER A 185 1.05 11.73 -8.35
CA SER A 185 -0.03 10.75 -8.41
C SER A 185 -0.13 9.92 -7.13
N ILE A 186 1.01 9.53 -6.52
CA ILE A 186 1.04 8.76 -5.27
C ILE A 186 0.51 9.58 -4.10
N ILE A 187 0.92 10.85 -3.95
CA ILE A 187 0.47 11.69 -2.84
C ILE A 187 -1.01 12.05 -2.98
N GLU A 188 -1.46 12.43 -4.18
CA GLU A 188 -2.87 12.72 -4.44
C GLU A 188 -3.75 11.47 -4.20
N ALA A 189 -3.29 10.28 -4.65
CA ALA A 189 -3.95 9.02 -4.36
C ALA A 189 -4.03 8.75 -2.85
N ASN A 190 -2.93 8.98 -2.10
CA ASN A 190 -2.94 8.83 -0.65
C ASN A 190 -4.00 9.71 0.02
N ILE A 191 -4.03 10.98 -0.34
CA ILE A 191 -4.96 11.95 0.24
C ILE A 191 -6.41 11.60 -0.11
N ASN A 192 -6.70 11.39 -1.39
CA ASN A 192 -8.05 11.19 -1.88
C ASN A 192 -8.61 9.83 -1.43
N TYR A 193 -7.89 8.73 -1.64
CA TYR A 193 -8.40 7.41 -1.31
C TYR A 193 -8.54 7.16 0.20
N ASN A 194 -7.74 7.82 1.06
CA ASN A 194 -8.00 7.79 2.49
C ASN A 194 -9.32 8.47 2.84
N ALA A 195 -9.59 9.65 2.27
CA ALA A 195 -10.85 10.35 2.51
C ALA A 195 -12.07 9.57 1.96
N TYR A 196 -11.93 9.00 0.77
CA TYR A 196 -12.97 8.18 0.15
C TYR A 196 -13.23 6.89 0.94
N ALA A 197 -12.18 6.22 1.42
CA ALA A 197 -12.33 5.06 2.29
C ALA A 197 -13.10 5.39 3.57
N ASP A 198 -12.83 6.53 4.18
CA ASP A 198 -13.53 6.97 5.39
C ASP A 198 -15.02 7.18 5.14
N LYS A 199 -15.38 7.77 3.99
CA LYS A 199 -16.78 7.91 3.58
C LYS A 199 -17.46 6.56 3.30
N GLU A 200 -16.74 5.63 2.66
CA GLU A 200 -17.26 4.28 2.40
C GLU A 200 -17.46 3.47 3.68
N ILE A 201 -16.60 3.67 4.68
CA ILE A 201 -16.70 3.00 5.99
C ILE A 201 -17.79 3.61 6.86
N TYR A 202 -18.11 4.88 6.68
CA TYR A 202 -19.01 5.62 7.56
C TYR A 202 -20.34 4.91 7.86
N PRO A 203 -21.10 4.34 6.91
CA PRO A 203 -22.36 3.65 7.20
C PRO A 203 -22.21 2.44 8.15
N PHE A 204 -21.03 1.82 8.16
CA PHE A 204 -20.75 0.68 9.04
C PHE A 204 -20.23 1.11 10.42
N ALA A 205 -19.63 2.29 10.51
CA ALA A 205 -19.03 2.83 11.72
C ALA A 205 -19.98 3.72 12.53
N TYR A 206 -21.01 4.28 11.90
CA TYR A 206 -22.00 5.13 12.57
C TYR A 206 -22.93 4.33 13.49
N PHE A 207 -22.96 4.72 14.76
CA PHE A 207 -23.72 4.01 15.81
C PHE A 207 -24.98 4.79 16.26
N GLY A 208 -25.61 5.55 15.38
CA GLY A 208 -26.88 6.19 15.66
C GLY A 208 -28.00 5.20 16.05
N ASN A 209 -29.15 5.70 16.42
CA ASN A 209 -30.25 4.89 16.97
C ASN A 209 -30.74 3.76 16.06
N ASN A 210 -30.43 3.81 14.76
CA ASN A 210 -30.71 2.76 13.78
C ASN A 210 -29.49 2.54 12.90
N LYS A 211 -28.60 1.67 13.35
CA LYS A 211 -27.43 1.24 12.57
C LYS A 211 -27.85 0.83 11.16
N LEU A 212 -27.21 1.44 10.15
CA LEU A 212 -27.41 1.15 8.73
C LEU A 212 -28.69 1.67 8.06
N SER A 213 -29.69 2.17 8.78
CA SER A 213 -30.85 2.83 8.18
C SER A 213 -30.49 4.21 7.59
N HIS A 214 -29.38 4.77 8.00
CA HIS A 214 -28.91 6.12 7.64
C HIS A 214 -28.28 6.24 6.24
N ILE A 215 -28.15 5.16 5.47
CA ILE A 215 -27.77 5.25 4.04
C ILE A 215 -28.72 6.14 3.25
N LYS A 216 -29.99 6.25 3.69
CA LYS A 216 -30.99 7.14 3.06
C LYS A 216 -30.80 8.61 3.39
N ASP A 217 -30.19 8.91 4.52
CA ASP A 217 -30.10 10.25 5.10
C ASP A 217 -28.71 10.88 4.85
N LEU A 218 -27.91 10.29 3.97
CA LEU A 218 -26.63 10.85 3.57
C LEU A 218 -26.84 12.08 2.67
N PRO A 219 -25.98 13.13 2.77
CA PRO A 219 -26.01 14.25 1.84
C PRO A 219 -25.95 13.76 0.39
N GLU A 220 -26.62 14.46 -0.52
CA GLU A 220 -26.72 14.09 -1.93
C GLU A 220 -25.34 13.95 -2.59
N ASP A 221 -24.41 14.81 -2.20
CA ASP A 221 -23.02 14.83 -2.70
C ASP A 221 -22.06 13.89 -1.98
N PHE A 222 -22.53 13.13 -0.98
CA PHE A 222 -21.68 12.33 -0.11
C PHE A 222 -20.77 11.34 -0.88
N TYR A 223 -21.28 10.77 -1.97
CA TYR A 223 -20.58 9.81 -2.82
C TYR A 223 -20.22 10.34 -4.21
N ASN A 224 -20.20 11.66 -4.44
CA ASN A 224 -19.88 12.23 -5.76
C ASN A 224 -18.49 11.80 -6.26
N PHE A 225 -17.54 11.57 -5.36
CA PHE A 225 -16.21 11.08 -5.71
C PHE A 225 -16.21 9.75 -6.48
N ARG A 226 -17.25 8.92 -6.35
CA ARG A 226 -17.34 7.62 -7.03
C ARG A 226 -17.32 7.74 -8.56
N SER A 227 -17.76 8.86 -9.11
CA SER A 227 -17.71 9.12 -10.55
C SER A 227 -16.31 9.35 -11.10
N THR A 228 -15.33 9.63 -10.22
CA THR A 228 -13.94 9.92 -10.59
C THR A 228 -12.98 8.77 -10.26
N VAL A 229 -13.48 7.66 -9.71
CA VAL A 229 -12.65 6.54 -9.29
C VAL A 229 -12.26 5.69 -10.50
N ASP A 230 -10.96 5.46 -10.64
CA ASP A 230 -10.42 4.42 -11.52
C ASP A 230 -10.10 3.17 -10.71
N TYR A 231 -10.78 2.07 -11.04
CA TYR A 231 -10.58 0.76 -10.40
C TYR A 231 -9.39 -0.02 -10.95
N ASN A 232 -8.76 0.47 -12.03
CA ASN A 232 -7.75 -0.27 -12.80
C ASN A 232 -6.36 0.37 -12.73
N THR A 233 -6.09 1.17 -11.72
CA THR A 233 -4.82 1.87 -11.52
C THR A 233 -3.75 0.90 -11.00
N ASN A 234 -3.15 0.13 -11.91
CA ASN A 234 -2.22 -0.97 -11.58
C ASN A 234 -1.04 -0.55 -10.70
N HIS A 235 -0.46 0.64 -10.92
CA HIS A 235 0.67 1.13 -10.10
C HIS A 235 0.29 1.41 -8.63
N LEU A 236 -1.01 1.45 -8.30
CA LEU A 236 -1.53 1.55 -6.94
C LEU A 236 -1.96 0.19 -6.35
N SER A 237 -1.81 -0.92 -7.08
CA SER A 237 -2.31 -2.24 -6.67
C SER A 237 -1.83 -2.71 -5.30
N ASN A 238 -0.63 -2.29 -4.87
CA ASN A 238 -0.09 -2.57 -3.53
C ASN A 238 -0.09 -1.34 -2.60
N PHE A 239 -0.75 -0.25 -3.00
CA PHE A 239 -0.78 0.95 -2.21
C PHE A 239 -1.89 0.89 -1.15
N PHE A 240 -1.50 1.08 0.12
CA PHE A 240 -2.39 0.88 1.25
C PHE A 240 -3.70 1.68 1.16
N SER A 241 -3.63 2.99 0.84
CA SER A 241 -4.81 3.87 0.80
C SER A 241 -5.81 3.43 -0.28
N TYR A 242 -5.29 3.03 -1.45
CA TYR A 242 -6.10 2.54 -2.56
C TYR A 242 -6.78 1.21 -2.22
N ASN A 243 -6.03 0.26 -1.66
CA ASN A 243 -6.60 -1.03 -1.25
C ASN A 243 -7.63 -0.85 -0.12
N ARG A 244 -7.34 0.00 0.88
CA ARG A 244 -8.29 0.33 1.94
C ARG A 244 -9.59 0.91 1.38
N PHE A 245 -9.48 1.81 0.40
CA PHE A 245 -10.64 2.34 -0.31
C PHE A 245 -11.41 1.24 -1.04
N LEU A 246 -10.76 0.45 -1.87
CA LEU A 246 -11.42 -0.61 -2.64
C LEU A 246 -12.12 -1.63 -1.73
N PHE A 247 -11.48 -2.01 -0.61
CA PHE A 247 -12.11 -2.89 0.36
C PHE A 247 -13.42 -2.29 0.91
N ALA A 248 -13.37 -1.05 1.38
CA ALA A 248 -14.53 -0.38 1.94
C ALA A 248 -15.62 -0.11 0.88
N HIS A 249 -15.21 0.27 -0.31
CA HIS A 249 -16.09 0.59 -1.43
C HIS A 249 -16.94 -0.60 -1.85
N PHE A 250 -16.32 -1.77 -2.07
CA PHE A 250 -17.07 -2.98 -2.45
C PHE A 250 -17.95 -3.50 -1.31
N ASP A 251 -17.55 -3.31 -0.05
CA ASP A 251 -18.44 -3.58 1.08
C ASP A 251 -19.68 -2.68 1.04
N ASN A 252 -19.52 -1.40 0.75
CA ASN A 252 -20.62 -0.43 0.70
C ASN A 252 -21.52 -0.63 -0.53
N LEU A 253 -20.96 -0.90 -1.71
CA LEU A 253 -21.75 -1.21 -2.90
C LEU A 253 -22.60 -2.47 -2.69
N ALA A 254 -22.01 -3.52 -2.13
CA ALA A 254 -22.74 -4.75 -1.81
C ALA A 254 -23.82 -4.54 -0.73
N LEU A 255 -23.59 -3.65 0.23
CA LEU A 255 -24.59 -3.26 1.22
C LEU A 255 -25.82 -2.63 0.57
N LYS A 256 -25.60 -1.77 -0.42
CA LYS A 256 -26.71 -1.17 -1.20
C LYS A 256 -27.51 -2.24 -1.94
N THR A 257 -26.84 -3.22 -2.54
CA THR A 257 -27.48 -4.36 -3.22
C THR A 257 -28.24 -5.25 -2.23
N TYR A 258 -27.66 -5.55 -1.06
CA TYR A 258 -28.29 -6.32 -0.01
C TYR A 258 -29.62 -5.71 0.43
N TYR A 259 -29.66 -4.39 0.69
CA TYR A 259 -30.91 -3.71 1.07
C TYR A 259 -31.93 -3.52 -0.06
N LYS A 260 -31.50 -3.62 -1.31
CA LYS A 260 -32.42 -3.63 -2.45
C LYS A 260 -33.25 -4.92 -2.51
N ASN A 261 -32.63 -6.03 -2.10
CA ASN A 261 -33.21 -7.36 -2.11
C ASN A 261 -33.89 -7.73 -0.78
N ASN A 262 -33.52 -7.08 0.31
CA ASN A 262 -34.03 -7.37 1.65
C ASN A 262 -34.76 -6.15 2.22
N VAL A 263 -35.85 -6.40 2.98
CA VAL A 263 -36.60 -5.30 3.60
C VAL A 263 -35.69 -4.56 4.59
N TYR A 264 -35.66 -3.24 4.54
CA TYR A 264 -34.85 -2.35 5.38
C TYR A 264 -34.95 -2.58 6.90
N HIS A 265 -35.94 -3.33 7.35
CA HIS A 265 -36.16 -3.69 8.75
C HIS A 265 -35.45 -4.98 9.18
N SER A 266 -34.87 -5.74 8.26
CA SER A 266 -34.09 -6.91 8.60
C SER A 266 -32.70 -6.50 9.13
N LYS A 267 -32.28 -7.16 10.21
CA LYS A 267 -30.95 -6.93 10.79
C LYS A 267 -29.89 -7.32 9.75
N PHE A 268 -29.06 -6.38 9.35
CA PHE A 268 -27.96 -6.64 8.43
C PHE A 268 -27.01 -7.73 8.95
N ASN A 269 -26.81 -8.77 8.15
CA ASN A 269 -25.84 -9.82 8.44
C ASN A 269 -24.63 -9.72 7.50
N ARG A 270 -23.53 -9.13 8.01
CA ARG A 270 -22.29 -9.02 7.24
C ARG A 270 -21.61 -10.36 6.93
N HIS A 271 -22.03 -11.43 7.59
CA HIS A 271 -21.53 -12.79 7.40
C HIS A 271 -22.44 -13.65 6.53
N SER A 272 -23.52 -13.09 5.93
CA SER A 272 -24.35 -13.86 5.00
C SER A 272 -23.59 -14.18 3.71
N THR A 273 -23.83 -15.37 3.17
CA THR A 273 -23.27 -15.79 1.87
C THR A 273 -23.73 -14.87 0.75
N GLU A 274 -25.01 -14.46 0.74
CA GLU A 274 -25.57 -13.53 -0.25
C GLU A 274 -24.78 -12.22 -0.32
N TYR A 275 -24.56 -11.56 0.82
CA TYR A 275 -23.79 -10.31 0.86
C TYR A 275 -22.35 -10.49 0.39
N ASN A 276 -21.69 -11.58 0.78
CA ASN A 276 -20.31 -11.83 0.44
C ASN A 276 -20.14 -12.24 -1.03
N LYS A 277 -21.05 -13.02 -1.59
CA LYS A 277 -21.09 -13.33 -3.03
C LYS A 277 -21.34 -12.07 -3.86
N SER A 278 -22.28 -11.20 -3.43
CA SER A 278 -22.52 -9.91 -4.11
C SER A 278 -21.27 -9.03 -4.18
N LYS A 279 -20.39 -9.04 -3.17
CA LYS A 279 -19.09 -8.34 -3.25
C LYS A 279 -18.22 -8.92 -4.36
N LEU A 280 -18.14 -10.24 -4.47
CA LEU A 280 -17.32 -10.90 -5.49
C LEU A 280 -17.88 -10.63 -6.90
N ASP A 281 -19.20 -10.60 -7.06
CA ASP A 281 -19.85 -10.26 -8.33
C ASP A 281 -19.54 -8.82 -8.76
N LEU A 282 -19.61 -7.87 -7.84
CA LEU A 282 -19.29 -6.48 -8.10
C LEU A 282 -17.80 -6.28 -8.46
N ILE A 283 -16.89 -6.93 -7.75
CA ILE A 283 -15.46 -6.90 -8.05
C ILE A 283 -15.20 -7.44 -9.46
N ASP A 284 -15.76 -8.59 -9.80
CA ASP A 284 -15.56 -9.23 -11.09
C ASP A 284 -16.13 -8.39 -12.26
N SER A 285 -17.27 -7.73 -12.04
CA SER A 285 -17.93 -6.92 -13.07
C SER A 285 -17.31 -5.53 -13.28
N LEU A 286 -16.69 -4.93 -12.25
CA LEU A 286 -16.22 -3.53 -12.30
C LEU A 286 -14.71 -3.40 -12.49
N ILE A 287 -13.92 -4.45 -12.19
CA ILE A 287 -12.47 -4.40 -12.27
C ILE A 287 -11.99 -5.26 -13.46
N SER A 288 -11.31 -4.62 -14.39
CA SER A 288 -10.70 -5.30 -15.56
C SER A 288 -9.22 -5.63 -15.35
N ASP A 289 -8.51 -4.92 -14.43
CA ASP A 289 -7.12 -5.28 -14.10
C ASP A 289 -7.09 -6.57 -13.29
N GLU A 290 -6.50 -7.61 -13.86
CA GLU A 290 -6.47 -8.96 -13.27
C GLU A 290 -5.71 -9.02 -11.94
N THR A 291 -4.69 -8.18 -11.74
CA THR A 291 -3.93 -8.15 -10.48
C THR A 291 -4.79 -7.59 -9.36
N ILE A 292 -5.42 -6.45 -9.58
CA ILE A 292 -6.30 -5.79 -8.61
C ILE A 292 -7.51 -6.69 -8.31
N LYS A 293 -8.14 -7.21 -9.36
CA LYS A 293 -9.31 -8.09 -9.26
C LYS A 293 -9.01 -9.33 -8.40
N ASN A 294 -7.98 -10.09 -8.76
CA ASN A 294 -7.62 -11.31 -8.04
C ASN A 294 -7.23 -11.04 -6.57
N ASN A 295 -6.49 -9.96 -6.30
CA ASN A 295 -6.14 -9.55 -4.94
C ASN A 295 -7.39 -9.28 -4.09
N LEU A 296 -8.36 -8.56 -4.63
CA LEU A 296 -9.62 -8.23 -3.94
C LEU A 296 -10.50 -9.47 -3.73
N LEU A 297 -10.68 -10.28 -4.77
CA LEU A 297 -11.44 -11.53 -4.70
C LEU A 297 -10.86 -12.44 -3.61
N LYS A 298 -9.54 -12.68 -3.62
CA LYS A 298 -8.84 -13.47 -2.62
C LYS A 298 -9.03 -12.90 -1.21
N TYR A 299 -8.79 -11.59 -1.03
CA TYR A 299 -8.91 -10.95 0.28
C TYR A 299 -10.32 -11.08 0.87
N LYS A 300 -11.36 -10.78 0.08
CA LYS A 300 -12.75 -10.86 0.52
C LYS A 300 -13.17 -12.28 0.85
N THR A 301 -12.80 -13.24 0.02
CA THR A 301 -13.09 -14.66 0.23
C THR A 301 -12.37 -15.20 1.47
N LYS A 302 -11.07 -14.92 1.60
CA LYS A 302 -10.29 -15.33 2.77
C LYS A 302 -10.90 -14.78 4.05
N ASN A 303 -11.27 -13.51 4.07
CA ASN A 303 -11.89 -12.88 5.23
C ASN A 303 -13.20 -13.58 5.62
N PHE A 304 -14.07 -13.84 4.65
CA PHE A 304 -15.32 -14.57 4.92
C PHE A 304 -15.05 -15.95 5.50
N ILE A 305 -14.21 -16.76 4.84
CA ILE A 305 -13.92 -18.14 5.24
C ILE A 305 -13.28 -18.20 6.63
N SER A 306 -12.36 -17.27 6.95
CA SER A 306 -11.64 -17.25 8.23
C SER A 306 -12.56 -16.93 9.43
N TYR A 307 -13.65 -16.20 9.24
CA TYR A 307 -14.58 -15.81 10.28
C TYR A 307 -15.92 -16.57 10.25
N ASN A 308 -16.13 -17.43 9.24
CA ASN A 308 -17.36 -18.22 9.12
C ASN A 308 -17.18 -19.61 9.72
N HIS A 309 -18.10 -19.99 10.59
CA HIS A 309 -18.08 -21.30 11.26
C HIS A 309 -18.88 -22.39 10.51
N SER A 310 -19.65 -22.04 9.46
CA SER A 310 -20.38 -22.98 8.63
C SER A 310 -19.51 -23.52 7.49
N GLU A 311 -19.36 -24.85 7.43
CA GLU A 311 -18.61 -25.49 6.34
C GLU A 311 -19.31 -25.32 4.98
N ALA A 312 -20.62 -25.48 4.96
CA ALA A 312 -21.41 -25.35 3.76
C ALA A 312 -21.33 -23.93 3.16
N GLU A 313 -21.45 -22.90 4.02
CA GLU A 313 -21.32 -21.50 3.58
C GLU A 313 -19.90 -21.15 3.12
N ALA A 314 -18.87 -21.66 3.82
CA ALA A 314 -17.48 -21.47 3.40
C ALA A 314 -17.20 -22.11 2.04
N GLN A 315 -17.74 -23.33 1.82
CA GLN A 315 -17.63 -24.02 0.54
C GLN A 315 -18.38 -23.28 -0.58
N GLU A 316 -19.60 -22.80 -0.32
CA GLU A 316 -20.38 -22.03 -1.29
C GLU A 316 -19.67 -20.78 -1.76
N VAL A 317 -19.07 -20.00 -0.83
CA VAL A 317 -18.34 -18.79 -1.18
C VAL A 317 -17.00 -19.12 -1.86
N LEU A 318 -16.34 -20.22 -1.48
CA LEU A 318 -15.14 -20.71 -2.18
C LEU A 318 -15.45 -21.04 -3.65
N GLU A 319 -16.50 -21.79 -3.92
CA GLU A 319 -16.90 -22.15 -5.29
C GLU A 319 -17.20 -20.90 -6.13
N HIS A 320 -17.89 -19.92 -5.54
CA HIS A 320 -18.18 -18.66 -6.18
C HIS A 320 -16.89 -17.85 -6.52
N TYR A 321 -15.90 -17.88 -5.62
CA TYR A 321 -14.57 -17.30 -5.84
C TYR A 321 -13.82 -18.03 -6.95
N LEU A 322 -13.79 -19.37 -6.94
CA LEU A 322 -13.06 -20.17 -7.92
C LEU A 322 -13.54 -19.94 -9.35
N ALA A 323 -14.83 -19.66 -9.52
CA ALA A 323 -15.43 -19.34 -10.82
C ALA A 323 -14.99 -17.97 -11.38
N LYS A 324 -14.52 -17.04 -10.53
CA LYS A 324 -14.19 -15.66 -10.91
C LYS A 324 -12.69 -15.36 -10.95
N SER A 325 -11.93 -15.98 -10.07
CA SER A 325 -10.49 -15.78 -10.01
C SER A 325 -9.80 -16.44 -11.22
N THR A 326 -8.82 -15.76 -11.79
CA THR A 326 -7.93 -16.27 -12.86
C THR A 326 -6.55 -16.67 -12.34
N ASN A 327 -6.28 -16.48 -11.04
CA ASN A 327 -4.98 -16.79 -10.43
C ASN A 327 -4.99 -18.22 -9.83
N GLU A 328 -4.38 -19.17 -10.53
CA GLU A 328 -4.38 -20.58 -10.12
C GLU A 328 -3.66 -20.81 -8.78
N SER A 329 -2.56 -20.12 -8.50
CA SER A 329 -1.86 -20.24 -7.21
C SER A 329 -2.73 -19.78 -6.05
N ASP A 330 -3.50 -18.70 -6.23
CA ASP A 330 -4.44 -18.22 -5.23
C ASP A 330 -5.65 -19.14 -5.06
N LYS A 331 -6.11 -19.78 -6.14
CA LYS A 331 -7.17 -20.80 -6.06
C LYS A 331 -6.74 -21.99 -5.22
N GLU A 332 -5.54 -22.52 -5.46
CA GLU A 332 -4.99 -23.64 -4.66
C GLU A 332 -4.84 -23.24 -3.19
N TYR A 333 -4.24 -22.08 -2.91
CA TYR A 333 -4.14 -21.56 -1.54
C TYR A 333 -5.51 -21.49 -0.85
N MET A 334 -6.56 -21.05 -1.54
CA MET A 334 -7.89 -20.92 -0.95
C MET A 334 -8.57 -22.27 -0.68
N LYS A 335 -8.34 -23.28 -1.56
CA LYS A 335 -8.78 -24.65 -1.33
C LYS A 335 -8.10 -25.25 -0.09
N ASP A 336 -6.80 -25.09 0.01
CA ASP A 336 -6.00 -25.57 1.14
C ASP A 336 -6.43 -24.90 2.46
N LEU A 337 -6.73 -23.61 2.43
CA LEU A 337 -7.24 -22.88 3.58
C LEU A 337 -8.56 -23.48 4.08
N VAL A 338 -9.52 -23.74 3.20
CA VAL A 338 -10.82 -24.36 3.58
C VAL A 338 -10.61 -25.76 4.13
N ALA A 339 -9.74 -26.57 3.50
CA ALA A 339 -9.42 -27.92 3.96
C ALA A 339 -8.77 -27.90 5.36
N SER A 340 -7.83 -26.99 5.59
CA SER A 340 -7.15 -26.82 6.88
C SER A 340 -8.11 -26.37 7.98
N LEU A 341 -8.97 -25.41 7.70
CA LEU A 341 -9.98 -24.94 8.67
C LEU A 341 -11.02 -26.02 9.00
N LYS A 342 -11.35 -26.88 8.03
CA LYS A 342 -12.21 -28.03 8.28
C LYS A 342 -11.58 -29.00 9.29
N GLN A 343 -10.28 -29.26 9.18
CA GLN A 343 -9.55 -30.14 10.13
C GLN A 343 -9.50 -29.54 11.55
N LEU A 344 -9.46 -28.22 11.69
CA LEU A 344 -9.38 -27.54 13.00
C LEU A 344 -10.73 -27.35 13.70
N ARG A 345 -11.84 -27.87 13.14
CA ARG A 345 -13.17 -27.74 13.75
C ARG A 345 -13.33 -28.57 14.99
N LEU A 346 -14.16 -28.05 15.88
CA LEU A 346 -14.52 -28.73 17.13
C LEU A 346 -15.04 -30.13 16.85
N GLY A 347 -14.48 -31.14 17.53
CA GLY A 347 -14.83 -32.55 17.35
C GLY A 347 -13.94 -33.33 16.39
N ASN A 348 -13.10 -32.65 15.60
CA ASN A 348 -12.13 -33.33 14.77
C ASN A 348 -10.83 -33.64 15.57
N PRO A 349 -10.10 -34.72 15.22
CA PRO A 349 -8.79 -34.99 15.82
C PRO A 349 -7.84 -33.80 15.56
N LEU A 350 -7.03 -33.51 16.57
CA LEU A 350 -5.97 -32.49 16.39
C LEU A 350 -5.01 -32.89 15.27
N PRO A 351 -4.60 -31.93 14.42
CA PRO A 351 -3.60 -32.21 13.42
C PRO A 351 -2.29 -32.68 14.06
N ASN A 352 -1.59 -33.58 13.38
CA ASN A 352 -0.29 -34.08 13.85
C ASN A 352 0.78 -33.01 13.62
N LEU A 353 0.92 -32.08 14.57
CA LEU A 353 1.90 -31.00 14.56
C LEU A 353 3.10 -31.41 15.42
N THR A 354 4.30 -31.13 14.94
CA THR A 354 5.52 -31.19 15.73
C THR A 354 5.71 -29.88 16.47
N VAL A 355 5.85 -29.93 17.78
CA VAL A 355 6.17 -28.78 18.64
C VAL A 355 7.56 -28.98 19.24
N VAL A 356 8.26 -27.91 19.46
CA VAL A 356 9.63 -27.91 20.00
C VAL A 356 9.59 -27.33 21.41
N ASN A 357 10.21 -28.01 22.37
CA ASN A 357 10.36 -27.51 23.73
C ASN A 357 11.57 -26.58 23.88
N TYR A 358 11.82 -26.06 25.08
CA TYR A 358 12.94 -25.15 25.37
C TYR A 358 14.34 -25.78 25.13
N ASP A 359 14.43 -27.10 25.09
CA ASP A 359 15.66 -27.83 24.84
C ASP A 359 15.84 -28.23 23.37
N ASN A 360 15.03 -27.64 22.47
CA ASN A 360 14.93 -27.96 21.04
C ASN A 360 14.57 -29.43 20.75
N THR A 361 13.89 -30.10 21.67
CA THR A 361 13.40 -31.46 21.46
C THR A 361 12.04 -31.45 20.82
N GLU A 362 11.87 -32.23 19.76
CA GLU A 362 10.62 -32.34 19.02
C GLU A 362 9.63 -33.29 19.71
N HIS A 363 8.38 -32.88 19.83
CA HIS A 363 7.27 -33.67 20.35
C HIS A 363 6.06 -33.53 19.43
N SER A 364 5.26 -34.60 19.31
CA SER A 364 3.97 -34.45 18.62
C SER A 364 3.00 -33.69 19.53
N LEU A 365 2.23 -32.76 18.97
CA LEU A 365 1.25 -31.99 19.75
C LEU A 365 0.29 -32.88 20.54
N PRO A 366 -0.28 -33.97 20.00
CA PRO A 366 -1.11 -34.90 20.76
C PRO A 366 -0.41 -35.49 21.99
N SER A 367 0.89 -35.77 21.92
CA SER A 367 1.66 -36.35 23.06
C SER A 367 1.87 -35.32 24.20
N VAL A 368 1.82 -34.03 23.91
CA VAL A 368 1.97 -32.95 24.89
C VAL A 368 0.64 -32.63 25.59
N ILE A 369 -0.47 -32.74 24.87
CA ILE A 369 -1.80 -32.37 25.37
C ILE A 369 -2.48 -33.54 26.11
N SER A 370 -2.12 -34.77 25.79
CA SER A 370 -2.68 -35.97 26.45
C SER A 370 -2.16 -36.24 27.87
N LYS A 371 -1.35 -35.33 28.42
CA LYS A 371 -0.90 -35.33 29.82
C LYS A 371 -1.69 -34.30 30.62
#